data_72aa91fe8d49b1f492a3ece32c7948f9
#
_entry.id   72aa91fe8d49b1f492a3ece32c7948f9
#
_cell.length_a   1.000
_cell.length_b   1.000
_cell.length_c   1.000
_cell.angle_alpha   90.00
_cell.angle_beta   90.00
_cell.angle_gamma   90.00
#
_symmetry.space_group_name_H-M   'P 1'
#
loop_
_entity.id
_entity.type
_entity.pdbx_description
1 polymer ?
#
loop_
_entity_poly.entity_id
_entity_poly.type
_entity_poly.pdbx_seq_one_letter_code
_entity_poly.pdbx_strand_id
1 'polypeptide(L)'
;MAWQRGQSLSGRYIIEKKLGEGGIGVTYLAKNQRSELRVIKTLREDILDNPAWKPYFDKIRQDFRDEAVRLSVCLHPHIVKIKTIFEEENLPCIAMEYIEGADLSKYLRRMGILSEAEALQYIQQIGDALKVIHRRGLLHRDIKPSNIIIRQDKTEAVLIDFGIAREFIPNEVQKHTIYHTPGFAPPEQYQIEAPRGEFIDVYALAATLYTLLTGVIPTTAENRNQHTLLKPPQDLNLRISDRTNQAIMRGMALNANYRPQSVQEWLQLLEKPVDESRNLAIVPPTQIITPLPKSSLPCSWKCVRTLEEHTSMVHSVTISPDGKIIASGSSDKTIKLWELQSGKLLRQLGRWFSGHSGIVDTLAFSHDGEILASGSWDETIKLWSVSTGKQISHLKGHNSCVNSLAFNPNDQMLASSSVDSRIQLWQVIDSKEVSNFTGHSDSVSSIAWSPDGQFLASASADYTIKIWRANTGREIRTLYGHSLFVNCLAYSQDGEILASGSSDNTIKLWQASTGREIRTFTGHDDAVWTVTLNPDREFLVSGSWDNTIKIWQLSTGNEICTLKGHSNYVRSIAISPNGKTLVSGSDDGTIKIWQQQ
;
A
#
# COMPACT_ATOMS: atom_id res chain seq x y z
N MET A 1 29.61 17.79 -35.67
CA MET A 1 28.63 18.61 -36.46
C MET A 1 27.31 17.87 -36.54
N ALA A 2 26.17 18.54 -36.40
CA ALA A 2 24.87 17.87 -36.57
C ALA A 2 24.69 17.47 -38.04
N TRP A 3 24.31 16.22 -38.32
CA TRP A 3 24.09 15.78 -39.70
C TRP A 3 23.01 16.60 -40.40
N GLN A 4 23.26 16.93 -41.68
CA GLN A 4 22.42 17.79 -42.47
C GLN A 4 21.50 16.98 -43.40
N ARG A 5 20.39 17.60 -43.81
CA ARG A 5 19.49 17.00 -44.80
C ARG A 5 20.25 16.66 -46.08
N GLY A 6 20.03 15.45 -46.60
CA GLY A 6 20.70 14.93 -47.79
C GLY A 6 22.05 14.24 -47.50
N GLN A 7 22.58 14.30 -46.28
CA GLN A 7 23.82 13.59 -45.91
C GLN A 7 23.58 12.08 -45.94
N SER A 8 24.54 11.35 -46.53
CA SER A 8 24.52 9.90 -46.62
C SER A 8 25.32 9.31 -45.45
N LEU A 9 24.74 8.37 -44.72
CA LEU A 9 25.38 7.64 -43.63
C LEU A 9 25.69 6.22 -44.10
N SER A 10 26.99 5.86 -44.04
CA SER A 10 27.52 4.55 -44.46
C SER A 10 27.02 4.05 -45.82
N GLY A 11 26.63 4.97 -46.73
CA GLY A 11 26.04 4.64 -48.02
C GLY A 11 24.68 3.92 -47.93
N ARG A 12 24.07 3.82 -46.77
CA ARG A 12 22.84 3.06 -46.52
C ARG A 12 21.63 3.90 -46.19
N TYR A 13 21.82 5.08 -45.58
CA TYR A 13 20.76 5.95 -45.11
C TYR A 13 21.01 7.39 -45.53
N ILE A 14 19.96 8.09 -45.95
CA ILE A 14 19.99 9.51 -46.34
C ILE A 14 19.16 10.28 -45.31
N ILE A 15 19.76 11.24 -44.64
CA ILE A 15 19.10 12.07 -43.63
C ILE A 15 18.03 12.96 -44.25
N GLU A 16 16.80 12.89 -43.74
CA GLU A 16 15.69 13.77 -44.13
C GLU A 16 15.57 14.97 -43.21
N LYS A 17 15.62 14.73 -41.89
CA LYS A 17 15.55 15.79 -40.87
C LYS A 17 15.94 15.29 -39.50
N LYS A 18 16.34 16.20 -38.61
CA LYS A 18 16.46 15.94 -37.17
C LYS A 18 15.06 15.82 -36.54
N LEU A 19 14.82 14.78 -35.73
CA LEU A 19 13.55 14.54 -35.01
C LEU A 19 13.58 15.11 -33.62
N GLY A 20 14.73 14.98 -32.91
CA GLY A 20 14.88 15.44 -31.56
C GLY A 20 16.29 15.23 -31.02
N GLU A 21 16.53 15.80 -29.86
CA GLU A 21 17.78 15.71 -29.11
C GLU A 21 17.47 15.49 -27.65
N GLY A 22 18.15 14.54 -27.05
CA GLY A 22 18.00 14.18 -25.64
C GLY A 22 19.31 14.32 -24.88
N GLY A 23 19.38 13.83 -23.64
CA GLY A 23 20.55 13.98 -22.76
C GLY A 23 21.88 13.66 -23.42
N ILE A 24 22.06 12.45 -23.95
CA ILE A 24 23.33 12.01 -24.57
C ILE A 24 23.18 11.67 -26.06
N GLY A 25 21.95 11.65 -26.60
CA GLY A 25 21.68 11.20 -27.95
C GLY A 25 20.92 12.19 -28.80
N VAL A 26 21.08 12.04 -30.11
CA VAL A 26 20.33 12.77 -31.14
C VAL A 26 19.65 11.77 -32.07
N THR A 27 18.45 12.11 -32.53
CA THR A 27 17.60 11.26 -33.36
C THR A 27 17.25 11.93 -34.67
N TYR A 28 17.41 11.19 -35.76
CA TYR A 28 17.14 11.67 -37.13
C TYR A 28 16.12 10.79 -37.83
N LEU A 29 15.33 11.39 -38.70
CA LEU A 29 14.57 10.69 -39.74
C LEU A 29 15.46 10.53 -40.97
N ALA A 30 15.53 9.32 -41.49
CA ALA A 30 16.31 8.97 -42.66
C ALA A 30 15.53 8.04 -43.62
N LYS A 31 15.96 7.95 -44.86
CA LYS A 31 15.50 6.94 -45.83
C LYS A 31 16.60 5.94 -46.09
N ASN A 32 16.25 4.65 -46.15
CA ASN A 32 17.18 3.62 -46.62
C ASN A 32 17.24 3.58 -48.16
N GLN A 33 18.08 2.72 -48.74
CA GLN A 33 18.23 2.54 -50.17
C GLN A 33 16.94 2.13 -50.91
N ARG A 34 15.92 1.62 -50.18
CA ARG A 34 14.59 1.27 -50.70
C ARG A 34 13.57 2.39 -50.49
N SER A 35 14.02 3.61 -50.15
CA SER A 35 13.17 4.76 -49.81
C SER A 35 12.24 4.55 -48.61
N GLU A 36 12.47 3.50 -47.81
CA GLU A 36 11.71 3.26 -46.57
C GLU A 36 12.23 4.16 -45.45
N LEU A 37 11.30 4.75 -44.69
CA LEU A 37 11.63 5.61 -43.56
C LEU A 37 12.23 4.77 -42.40
N ARG A 38 13.25 5.36 -41.80
CA ARG A 38 13.96 4.81 -40.62
C ARG A 38 14.23 5.95 -39.64
N VAL A 39 14.34 5.57 -38.38
CA VAL A 39 14.83 6.46 -37.33
C VAL A 39 16.27 6.08 -37.01
N ILE A 40 17.18 7.04 -37.08
CA ILE A 40 18.59 6.83 -36.73
C ILE A 40 18.85 7.55 -35.41
N LYS A 41 19.28 6.82 -34.38
CA LYS A 41 19.70 7.34 -33.08
C LYS A 41 21.21 7.22 -32.95
N THR A 42 21.89 8.26 -32.50
CA THR A 42 23.33 8.28 -32.26
C THR A 42 23.67 9.16 -31.06
N LEU A 43 24.94 9.13 -30.62
CA LEU A 43 25.44 9.99 -29.54
C LEU A 43 25.63 11.43 -30.05
N ARG A 44 25.52 12.38 -29.14
CA ARG A 44 25.79 13.80 -29.41
C ARG A 44 27.29 14.07 -29.43
N GLU A 45 27.80 14.73 -30.47
CA GLU A 45 29.21 15.12 -30.61
C GLU A 45 29.67 16.08 -29.51
N ASP A 46 28.83 17.06 -29.12
CA ASP A 46 29.19 18.07 -28.11
C ASP A 46 29.43 17.48 -26.71
N ILE A 47 28.83 16.32 -26.42
CA ILE A 47 29.14 15.55 -25.20
C ILE A 47 30.51 14.89 -25.32
N LEU A 48 30.85 14.46 -26.52
CA LEU A 48 32.10 13.80 -26.85
C LEU A 48 33.29 14.75 -26.82
N ASP A 49 33.07 16.02 -27.17
CA ASP A 49 34.08 17.08 -27.14
C ASP A 49 34.26 17.71 -25.75
N ASN A 50 33.38 17.39 -24.79
CA ASN A 50 33.46 17.95 -23.44
C ASN A 50 34.61 17.28 -22.62
N PRO A 51 35.61 18.05 -22.14
CA PRO A 51 36.75 17.50 -21.39
C PRO A 51 36.35 16.69 -20.14
N ALA A 52 35.23 17.02 -19.50
CA ALA A 52 34.72 16.30 -18.32
C ALA A 52 34.23 14.87 -18.63
N TRP A 53 33.81 14.61 -19.86
CA TRP A 53 33.30 13.31 -20.31
C TRP A 53 34.33 12.47 -21.06
N LYS A 54 35.44 13.08 -21.46
CA LYS A 54 36.51 12.42 -22.22
C LYS A 54 37.04 11.14 -21.59
N PRO A 55 37.23 11.02 -20.26
CA PRO A 55 37.70 9.80 -19.62
C PRO A 55 36.66 8.62 -19.72
N TYR A 56 35.40 8.93 -19.96
CA TYR A 56 34.31 7.95 -19.98
C TYR A 56 33.81 7.64 -21.40
N PHE A 57 34.42 8.21 -22.40
CA PHE A 57 34.00 8.21 -23.77
C PHE A 57 33.85 6.81 -24.36
N ASP A 58 34.90 6.00 -24.27
CA ASP A 58 34.88 4.62 -24.80
C ASP A 58 33.84 3.77 -24.11
N LYS A 59 33.65 4.00 -22.82
CA LYS A 59 32.63 3.31 -22.04
C LYS A 59 31.21 3.70 -22.50
N ILE A 60 30.93 4.98 -22.72
CA ILE A 60 29.61 5.46 -23.18
C ILE A 60 29.30 4.89 -24.56
N ARG A 61 30.29 4.85 -25.48
CA ARG A 61 30.14 4.24 -26.79
C ARG A 61 29.86 2.76 -26.71
N GLN A 62 30.58 2.05 -25.85
CA GLN A 62 30.39 0.63 -25.63
C GLN A 62 29.01 0.36 -25.01
N ASP A 63 28.64 1.08 -23.94
CA ASP A 63 27.34 0.96 -23.29
C ASP A 63 26.18 1.18 -24.29
N PHE A 64 26.31 2.17 -25.19
CA PHE A 64 25.32 2.47 -26.22
C PHE A 64 25.17 1.34 -27.24
N ARG A 65 26.28 0.72 -27.66
CA ARG A 65 26.27 -0.45 -28.56
C ARG A 65 25.67 -1.68 -27.89
N ASP A 66 26.12 -1.97 -26.68
CA ASP A 66 25.65 -3.14 -25.92
C ASP A 66 24.15 -3.07 -25.68
N GLU A 67 23.63 -1.88 -25.35
CA GLU A 67 22.21 -1.62 -25.23
C GLU A 67 21.47 -1.93 -26.54
N ALA A 68 21.97 -1.41 -27.65
CA ALA A 68 21.36 -1.64 -28.96
C ALA A 68 21.32 -3.14 -29.33
N VAL A 69 22.40 -3.89 -29.04
CA VAL A 69 22.47 -5.33 -29.28
C VAL A 69 21.44 -6.07 -28.41
N ARG A 70 21.37 -5.76 -27.13
CA ARG A 70 20.41 -6.39 -26.19
C ARG A 70 18.97 -6.10 -26.57
N LEU A 71 18.67 -4.88 -27.00
CA LEU A 71 17.33 -4.50 -27.45
C LEU A 71 16.95 -5.12 -28.80
N SER A 72 17.91 -5.36 -29.68
CA SER A 72 17.64 -5.97 -31.00
C SER A 72 17.02 -7.37 -30.90
N VAL A 73 17.21 -8.07 -29.78
CA VAL A 73 16.63 -9.39 -29.50
C VAL A 73 15.30 -9.33 -28.74
N CYS A 74 14.86 -8.14 -28.30
CA CYS A 74 13.56 -7.94 -27.65
C CYS A 74 12.48 -7.74 -28.72
N LEU A 75 11.97 -8.83 -29.28
CA LEU A 75 10.93 -8.78 -30.32
C LEU A 75 9.55 -8.80 -29.69
N HIS A 76 8.81 -7.69 -29.85
CA HIS A 76 7.42 -7.56 -29.39
C HIS A 76 6.67 -6.53 -30.26
N PRO A 77 5.36 -6.67 -30.53
CA PRO A 77 4.61 -5.71 -31.34
C PRO A 77 4.60 -4.28 -30.75
N HIS A 78 4.71 -4.17 -29.44
CA HIS A 78 4.73 -2.90 -28.71
C HIS A 78 6.14 -2.41 -28.31
N ILE A 79 7.19 -2.95 -28.96
CA ILE A 79 8.58 -2.48 -28.85
C ILE A 79 9.04 -2.07 -30.25
N VAL A 80 9.68 -0.89 -30.36
CA VAL A 80 10.26 -0.43 -31.62
C VAL A 80 11.31 -1.43 -32.13
N LYS A 81 11.21 -1.83 -33.39
CA LYS A 81 12.10 -2.83 -33.98
C LYS A 81 13.42 -2.20 -34.42
N ILE A 82 14.53 -2.66 -33.85
CA ILE A 82 15.87 -2.33 -34.32
C ILE A 82 16.12 -3.08 -35.63
N LYS A 83 16.60 -2.38 -36.66
CA LYS A 83 16.88 -2.90 -38.00
C LYS A 83 18.36 -3.19 -38.20
N THR A 84 19.22 -2.27 -37.79
CA THR A 84 20.67 -2.37 -38.00
C THR A 84 21.38 -1.51 -36.97
N ILE A 85 22.54 -1.98 -36.53
CA ILE A 85 23.51 -1.23 -35.73
C ILE A 85 24.73 -1.03 -36.61
N PHE A 86 25.23 0.18 -36.73
CA PHE A 86 26.38 0.52 -37.57
C PHE A 86 27.19 1.66 -36.94
N GLU A 87 28.30 2.02 -37.53
CA GLU A 87 29.16 3.10 -37.09
C GLU A 87 29.31 4.14 -38.22
N GLU A 88 29.24 5.41 -37.85
CA GLU A 88 29.46 6.53 -38.75
C GLU A 88 30.37 7.54 -38.05
N GLU A 89 31.51 7.91 -38.68
CA GLU A 89 32.47 8.88 -38.13
C GLU A 89 32.84 8.61 -36.66
N ASN A 90 33.09 7.32 -36.35
CA ASN A 90 33.35 6.85 -34.97
C ASN A 90 32.16 7.00 -34.00
N LEU A 91 30.95 7.25 -34.46
CA LEU A 91 29.74 7.31 -33.67
C LEU A 91 28.92 6.03 -33.82
N PRO A 92 28.53 5.33 -32.75
CA PRO A 92 27.63 4.22 -32.84
C PRO A 92 26.23 4.70 -33.22
N CYS A 93 25.63 4.06 -34.20
CA CYS A 93 24.34 4.39 -34.77
C CYS A 93 23.37 3.22 -34.68
N ILE A 94 22.13 3.49 -34.30
CA ILE A 94 21.04 2.51 -34.26
C ILE A 94 19.99 2.92 -35.27
N ALA A 95 19.76 2.10 -36.31
CA ALA A 95 18.66 2.26 -37.23
C ALA A 95 17.44 1.46 -36.77
N MET A 96 16.32 2.14 -36.56
CA MET A 96 15.06 1.58 -36.09
C MET A 96 13.94 1.75 -37.12
N GLU A 97 12.85 1.00 -36.98
CA GLU A 97 11.65 1.26 -37.75
C GLU A 97 11.10 2.68 -37.45
N TYR A 98 10.56 3.30 -38.45
CA TYR A 98 9.78 4.54 -38.26
C TYR A 98 8.34 4.17 -37.97
N ILE A 99 7.82 4.65 -36.82
CA ILE A 99 6.43 4.46 -36.39
C ILE A 99 5.64 5.67 -36.85
N GLU A 100 4.74 5.47 -37.80
CA GLU A 100 3.81 6.53 -38.23
C GLU A 100 2.73 6.70 -37.15
N GLY A 101 2.64 7.92 -36.59
CA GLY A 101 1.72 8.21 -35.49
C GLY A 101 2.15 9.40 -34.65
N ALA A 102 1.49 9.57 -33.52
CA ALA A 102 1.79 10.62 -32.54
C ALA A 102 2.22 10.00 -31.21
N ASP A 103 3.21 10.61 -30.55
CA ASP A 103 3.50 10.25 -29.17
C ASP A 103 2.35 10.66 -28.24
N LEU A 104 2.21 9.92 -27.11
CA LEU A 104 1.12 10.13 -26.15
C LEU A 104 1.11 11.55 -25.56
N SER A 105 2.26 12.24 -25.47
CA SER A 105 2.28 13.64 -25.03
C SER A 105 1.63 14.59 -26.03
N LYS A 106 1.88 14.36 -27.33
CA LYS A 106 1.22 15.14 -28.41
C LYS A 106 -0.25 14.77 -28.50
N TYR A 107 -0.57 13.49 -28.32
CA TYR A 107 -1.94 12.99 -28.31
C TYR A 107 -2.76 13.67 -27.21
N LEU A 108 -2.27 13.69 -25.96
CA LEU A 108 -2.90 14.36 -24.82
C LEU A 108 -3.11 15.86 -25.06
N ARG A 109 -2.11 16.56 -25.63
CA ARG A 109 -2.24 18.00 -25.92
C ARG A 109 -3.33 18.28 -26.94
N ARG A 110 -3.59 17.37 -27.89
CA ARG A 110 -4.57 17.53 -28.96
C ARG A 110 -5.97 17.07 -28.55
N MET A 111 -6.07 15.93 -27.82
CA MET A 111 -7.34 15.25 -27.51
C MET A 111 -7.83 15.47 -26.09
N GLY A 112 -6.97 15.99 -25.20
CA GLY A 112 -7.22 16.05 -23.76
C GLY A 112 -6.92 14.72 -23.06
N ILE A 113 -7.45 14.59 -21.83
CA ILE A 113 -7.29 13.37 -21.00
C ILE A 113 -7.98 12.18 -21.65
N LEU A 114 -7.38 11.00 -21.49
CA LEU A 114 -7.95 9.75 -22.00
C LEU A 114 -9.07 9.24 -21.11
N SER A 115 -9.98 8.44 -21.69
CA SER A 115 -10.85 7.59 -20.90
C SER A 115 -10.04 6.53 -20.15
N GLU A 116 -10.51 6.08 -19.00
CA GLU A 116 -9.83 5.04 -18.23
C GLU A 116 -9.61 3.77 -19.06
N ALA A 117 -10.61 3.33 -19.80
CA ALA A 117 -10.51 2.14 -20.65
C ALA A 117 -9.42 2.27 -21.72
N GLU A 118 -9.31 3.42 -22.39
CA GLU A 118 -8.29 3.68 -23.40
C GLU A 118 -6.89 3.76 -22.80
N ALA A 119 -6.74 4.48 -21.69
CA ALA A 119 -5.46 4.58 -20.98
C ALA A 119 -4.98 3.21 -20.50
N LEU A 120 -5.86 2.39 -19.92
CA LEU A 120 -5.54 1.03 -19.46
C LEU A 120 -5.13 0.12 -20.62
N GLN A 121 -5.78 0.24 -21.79
CA GLN A 121 -5.40 -0.53 -22.97
C GLN A 121 -3.96 -0.24 -23.40
N TYR A 122 -3.55 1.03 -23.48
CA TYR A 122 -2.17 1.39 -23.84
C TYR A 122 -1.17 0.96 -22.75
N ILE A 123 -1.53 1.14 -21.51
CA ILE A 123 -0.67 0.75 -20.37
C ILE A 123 -0.47 -0.78 -20.32
N GLN A 124 -1.50 -1.57 -20.60
CA GLN A 124 -1.38 -3.02 -20.71
C GLN A 124 -0.41 -3.43 -21.82
N GLN A 125 -0.53 -2.83 -23.01
CA GLN A 125 0.35 -3.09 -24.15
C GLN A 125 1.81 -2.76 -23.84
N ILE A 126 2.07 -1.61 -23.19
CA ILE A 126 3.43 -1.22 -22.78
C ILE A 126 3.94 -2.11 -21.64
N GLY A 127 3.09 -2.49 -20.69
CA GLY A 127 3.44 -3.42 -19.65
C GLY A 127 3.82 -4.81 -20.20
N ASP A 128 3.12 -5.31 -21.22
CA ASP A 128 3.47 -6.56 -21.89
C ASP A 128 4.83 -6.45 -22.61
N ALA A 129 5.13 -5.30 -23.22
CA ALA A 129 6.45 -5.02 -23.78
C ALA A 129 7.55 -5.03 -22.71
N LEU A 130 7.31 -4.39 -21.57
CA LEU A 130 8.27 -4.35 -20.46
C LEU A 130 8.55 -5.72 -19.87
N LYS A 131 7.57 -6.60 -19.76
CA LYS A 131 7.78 -7.98 -19.34
C LYS A 131 8.79 -8.74 -20.24
N VAL A 132 8.79 -8.45 -21.54
CA VAL A 132 9.78 -9.05 -22.47
C VAL A 132 11.18 -8.47 -22.21
N ILE A 133 11.31 -7.19 -21.95
CA ILE A 133 12.55 -6.49 -21.63
C ILE A 133 13.13 -7.04 -20.31
N HIS A 134 12.30 -7.10 -19.27
CA HIS A 134 12.69 -7.55 -17.93
C HIS A 134 13.13 -9.01 -17.89
N ARG A 135 12.50 -9.90 -18.66
CA ARG A 135 12.96 -11.31 -18.81
C ARG A 135 14.37 -11.44 -19.39
N ARG A 136 14.88 -10.38 -20.04
CA ARG A 136 16.25 -10.29 -20.56
C ARG A 136 17.22 -9.62 -19.60
N GLY A 137 16.77 -9.35 -18.36
CA GLY A 137 17.56 -8.65 -17.36
C GLY A 137 17.79 -7.17 -17.65
N LEU A 138 16.94 -6.55 -18.49
CA LEU A 138 17.04 -5.15 -18.88
C LEU A 138 15.96 -4.31 -18.18
N LEU A 139 16.26 -3.02 -17.92
CA LEU A 139 15.32 -2.03 -17.42
C LEU A 139 15.22 -0.88 -18.44
N HIS A 140 14.01 -0.34 -18.63
CA HIS A 140 13.80 0.79 -19.55
C HIS A 140 14.22 2.15 -18.99
N ARG A 141 13.83 2.45 -17.73
CA ARG A 141 14.22 3.62 -16.92
C ARG A 141 13.78 5.01 -17.42
N ASP A 142 13.09 5.11 -18.55
CA ASP A 142 12.59 6.38 -19.10
C ASP A 142 11.21 6.22 -19.74
N ILE A 143 10.29 5.52 -19.04
CA ILE A 143 8.91 5.34 -19.49
C ILE A 143 8.16 6.64 -19.20
N LYS A 144 7.60 7.24 -20.26
CA LYS A 144 6.83 8.48 -20.20
C LYS A 144 5.99 8.64 -21.46
N PRO A 145 4.96 9.49 -21.47
CA PRO A 145 4.09 9.66 -22.64
C PRO A 145 4.82 10.03 -23.94
N SER A 146 5.93 10.78 -23.88
CA SER A 146 6.69 11.15 -25.08
C SER A 146 7.47 10.00 -25.71
N ASN A 147 7.69 8.91 -24.97
CA ASN A 147 8.43 7.72 -25.43
C ASN A 147 7.48 6.58 -25.87
N ILE A 148 6.19 6.86 -25.97
CA ILE A 148 5.17 5.91 -26.42
C ILE A 148 4.44 6.53 -27.62
N ILE A 149 4.52 5.89 -28.78
CA ILE A 149 3.79 6.32 -30.00
C ILE A 149 2.55 5.45 -30.18
N ILE A 150 1.40 6.09 -30.43
CA ILE A 150 0.20 5.41 -30.95
C ILE A 150 0.33 5.34 -32.45
N ARG A 151 0.27 4.13 -33.04
CA ARG A 151 0.27 3.94 -34.49
C ARG A 151 -0.94 4.62 -35.11
N GLN A 152 -0.72 5.28 -36.25
CA GLN A 152 -1.80 5.93 -36.98
C GLN A 152 -2.87 4.91 -37.36
N ASP A 153 -4.14 5.29 -37.19
CA ASP A 153 -5.33 4.48 -37.49
C ASP A 153 -5.42 3.12 -36.75
N LYS A 154 -4.67 2.97 -35.66
CA LYS A 154 -4.68 1.79 -34.80
C LYS A 154 -4.68 2.17 -33.32
N THR A 155 -5.24 1.28 -32.50
CA THR A 155 -5.18 1.37 -31.03
C THR A 155 -3.95 0.65 -30.49
N GLU A 156 -2.79 0.78 -31.15
CA GLU A 156 -1.54 0.11 -30.83
C GLU A 156 -0.52 1.13 -30.30
N ALA A 157 -0.11 0.99 -29.05
CA ALA A 157 0.96 1.75 -28.44
C ALA A 157 2.31 1.04 -28.65
N VAL A 158 3.37 1.79 -28.98
CA VAL A 158 4.71 1.27 -29.21
C VAL A 158 5.72 2.08 -28.39
N LEU A 159 6.52 1.41 -27.60
CA LEU A 159 7.61 1.97 -26.82
C LEU A 159 8.81 2.20 -27.75
N ILE A 160 9.30 3.46 -27.84
CA ILE A 160 10.23 3.86 -28.90
C ILE A 160 11.63 4.27 -28.45
N ASP A 161 11.78 4.74 -27.23
CA ASP A 161 13.05 5.29 -26.76
C ASP A 161 13.48 4.60 -25.45
N PHE A 162 14.57 3.85 -25.55
CA PHE A 162 15.23 3.22 -24.44
C PHE A 162 16.32 4.17 -23.99
N GLY A 163 16.06 4.85 -22.89
CA GLY A 163 16.90 5.95 -22.44
C GLY A 163 18.29 5.56 -21.98
N ILE A 164 18.49 4.44 -21.38
CA ILE A 164 19.73 3.77 -20.97
C ILE A 164 19.34 2.42 -20.37
N ALA A 165 18.86 1.48 -21.17
CA ALA A 165 18.60 0.13 -20.72
C ALA A 165 19.92 -0.55 -20.39
N ARG A 166 20.16 -0.90 -19.13
CA ARG A 166 21.35 -1.63 -18.68
C ARG A 166 20.94 -2.97 -18.13
N GLU A 167 21.85 -3.92 -18.25
CA GLU A 167 21.70 -5.24 -17.65
C GLU A 167 21.43 -5.08 -16.15
N PHE A 168 20.39 -5.75 -15.70
CA PHE A 168 19.95 -5.73 -14.32
C PHE A 168 20.44 -7.01 -13.62
N ILE A 169 21.25 -6.85 -12.59
CA ILE A 169 21.64 -7.93 -11.70
C ILE A 169 20.84 -7.77 -10.41
N PRO A 170 19.92 -8.69 -10.07
CA PRO A 170 19.11 -8.60 -8.86
C PRO A 170 19.97 -8.48 -7.61
N ASN A 171 19.64 -7.53 -6.74
CA ASN A 171 20.29 -7.27 -5.45
C ASN A 171 21.72 -6.70 -5.50
N GLU A 172 22.26 -6.32 -6.64
CA GLU A 172 23.51 -5.58 -6.71
C GLU A 172 23.28 -4.07 -6.76
N VAL A 173 24.18 -3.33 -6.08
CA VAL A 173 24.25 -1.87 -6.14
C VAL A 173 25.09 -1.47 -7.35
N GLN A 174 24.47 -0.89 -8.35
CA GLN A 174 25.17 -0.45 -9.56
C GLN A 174 25.45 1.06 -9.54
N LYS A 175 26.68 1.49 -9.91
CA LYS A 175 27.03 2.90 -10.12
C LYS A 175 26.52 3.38 -11.48
N HIS A 176 25.67 4.40 -11.51
CA HIS A 176 25.01 4.87 -12.74
C HIS A 176 25.11 6.38 -12.94
N THR A 177 25.11 6.76 -14.23
CA THR A 177 24.99 8.16 -14.67
C THR A 177 23.58 8.67 -14.36
N ILE A 178 23.48 9.85 -13.75
CA ILE A 178 22.22 10.45 -13.30
C ILE A 178 21.51 11.13 -14.49
N TYR A 179 20.67 10.38 -15.22
CA TYR A 179 19.73 10.96 -16.17
C TYR A 179 18.29 10.51 -15.80
N HIS A 180 17.43 11.45 -15.52
CA HIS A 180 16.05 11.20 -15.10
C HIS A 180 15.08 12.23 -15.70
N THR A 181 13.82 11.86 -15.84
CA THR A 181 12.74 12.76 -16.26
C THR A 181 11.89 13.11 -15.04
N PRO A 182 11.85 14.40 -14.61
CA PRO A 182 11.07 14.81 -13.45
C PRO A 182 9.61 14.36 -13.54
N GLY A 183 9.07 13.86 -12.42
CA GLY A 183 7.71 13.32 -12.32
C GLY A 183 7.57 11.83 -12.70
N PHE A 184 8.44 11.28 -13.55
CA PHE A 184 8.40 9.89 -14.00
C PHE A 184 9.51 9.02 -13.40
N ALA A 185 10.55 9.62 -12.84
CA ALA A 185 11.66 8.92 -12.22
C ALA A 185 11.45 8.76 -10.70
N PRO A 186 11.61 7.54 -10.16
CA PRO A 186 11.52 7.28 -8.73
C PRO A 186 12.76 7.75 -7.95
N PRO A 187 12.69 7.86 -6.59
CA PRO A 187 13.77 8.40 -5.76
C PRO A 187 15.12 7.68 -5.94
N GLU A 188 15.10 6.35 -6.04
CA GLU A 188 16.33 5.55 -6.20
C GLU A 188 17.03 5.77 -7.53
N GLN A 189 16.36 6.35 -8.52
CA GLN A 189 16.99 6.72 -9.79
C GLN A 189 17.87 7.96 -9.67
N TYR A 190 17.68 8.76 -8.60
CA TYR A 190 18.52 9.92 -8.26
C TYR A 190 19.75 9.55 -7.39
N GLN A 191 19.81 8.32 -6.89
CA GLN A 191 20.86 7.85 -5.99
C GLN A 191 21.79 6.88 -6.72
N ILE A 192 23.12 7.12 -6.62
CA ILE A 192 24.12 6.33 -7.35
C ILE A 192 24.18 4.87 -6.88
N GLU A 193 24.07 4.63 -5.58
CA GLU A 193 24.24 3.32 -4.93
C GLU A 193 22.92 2.61 -4.58
N ALA A 194 21.78 3.13 -5.03
CA ALA A 194 20.50 2.51 -4.72
C ALA A 194 20.29 1.19 -5.49
N PRO A 195 19.60 0.21 -4.90
CA PRO A 195 19.24 -1.02 -5.58
C PRO A 195 18.40 -0.74 -6.82
N ARG A 196 18.55 -1.55 -7.86
CA ARG A 196 17.84 -1.45 -9.13
C ARG A 196 16.98 -2.69 -9.34
N GLY A 197 15.77 -2.51 -9.91
CA GLY A 197 14.85 -3.58 -10.18
C GLY A 197 13.70 -3.13 -11.07
N GLU A 198 12.83 -4.07 -11.48
CA GLU A 198 11.65 -3.80 -12.32
C GLU A 198 10.72 -2.74 -11.70
N PHE A 199 10.74 -2.58 -10.37
CA PHE A 199 9.98 -1.57 -9.61
C PHE A 199 10.28 -0.12 -10.04
N ILE A 200 11.42 0.15 -10.71
CA ILE A 200 11.74 1.45 -11.32
C ILE A 200 10.81 1.72 -12.48
N ASP A 201 10.63 0.73 -13.37
CA ASP A 201 9.76 0.83 -14.53
C ASP A 201 8.27 0.79 -14.11
N VAL A 202 7.94 0.09 -13.02
CA VAL A 202 6.59 0.15 -12.40
C VAL A 202 6.23 1.58 -12.01
N TYR A 203 7.13 2.31 -11.33
CA TYR A 203 6.88 3.70 -10.97
C TYR A 203 6.65 4.57 -12.21
N ALA A 204 7.51 4.46 -13.21
CA ALA A 204 7.42 5.26 -14.43
C ALA A 204 6.14 4.94 -15.25
N LEU A 205 5.73 3.67 -15.28
CA LEU A 205 4.50 3.24 -15.95
C LEU A 205 3.25 3.75 -15.21
N ALA A 206 3.25 3.69 -13.86
CA ALA A 206 2.18 4.25 -13.03
C ALA A 206 2.09 5.79 -13.17
N ALA A 207 3.22 6.50 -13.20
CA ALA A 207 3.28 7.94 -13.45
C ALA A 207 2.80 8.30 -14.86
N THR A 208 3.05 7.43 -15.83
CA THR A 208 2.51 7.57 -17.18
C THR A 208 0.98 7.45 -17.17
N LEU A 209 0.42 6.42 -16.53
CA LEU A 209 -1.02 6.24 -16.38
C LEU A 209 -1.67 7.43 -15.64
N TYR A 210 -1.06 7.90 -14.56
CA TYR A 210 -1.49 9.12 -13.86
C TYR A 210 -1.64 10.29 -14.83
N THR A 211 -0.60 10.53 -15.66
CA THR A 211 -0.59 11.64 -16.60
C THR A 211 -1.64 11.49 -17.70
N LEU A 212 -1.87 10.27 -18.21
CA LEU A 212 -2.88 9.99 -19.24
C LEU A 212 -4.31 10.27 -18.74
N LEU A 213 -4.58 9.98 -17.48
CA LEU A 213 -5.91 10.12 -16.88
C LEU A 213 -6.21 11.50 -16.30
N THR A 214 -5.17 12.24 -15.89
CA THR A 214 -5.34 13.54 -15.22
C THR A 214 -4.93 14.73 -16.09
N GLY A 215 -4.11 14.50 -17.14
CA GLY A 215 -3.49 15.56 -17.93
C GLY A 215 -2.35 16.30 -17.21
N VAL A 216 -2.05 15.93 -15.97
CA VAL A 216 -1.06 16.57 -15.10
C VAL A 216 0.17 15.67 -14.94
N ILE A 217 1.38 16.25 -15.04
CA ILE A 217 2.61 15.53 -14.66
C ILE A 217 2.65 15.40 -13.13
N PRO A 218 2.88 14.20 -12.58
CA PRO A 218 2.90 14.02 -11.15
C PRO A 218 4.00 14.84 -10.45
N THR A 219 3.77 15.19 -9.19
CA THR A 219 4.79 15.79 -8.33
C THR A 219 6.05 14.93 -8.32
N THR A 220 7.22 15.56 -8.50
CA THR A 220 8.50 14.84 -8.59
C THR A 220 8.80 14.10 -7.29
N ALA A 221 9.50 12.97 -7.38
CA ALA A 221 9.90 12.20 -6.20
C ALA A 221 10.72 13.04 -5.20
N GLU A 222 11.54 13.96 -5.71
CA GLU A 222 12.34 14.88 -4.89
C GLU A 222 11.45 15.85 -4.08
N ASN A 223 10.46 16.48 -4.74
CA ASN A 223 9.52 17.39 -4.06
C ASN A 223 8.62 16.64 -3.06
N ARG A 224 8.27 15.39 -3.36
CA ARG A 224 7.50 14.53 -2.46
C ARG A 224 8.30 14.16 -1.21
N ASN A 225 9.60 13.94 -1.32
CA ASN A 225 10.49 13.77 -0.17
C ASN A 225 10.63 15.05 0.68
N GLN A 226 10.30 16.23 0.12
CA GLN A 226 10.27 17.53 0.80
C GLN A 226 8.85 17.94 1.24
N HIS A 227 8.00 16.95 1.56
CA HIS A 227 6.62 17.13 2.07
C HIS A 227 5.56 17.67 1.09
N THR A 228 5.82 17.68 -0.22
CA THR A 228 4.79 17.98 -1.21
C THR A 228 4.03 16.71 -1.59
N LEU A 229 2.81 16.54 -1.11
CA LEU A 229 2.02 15.32 -1.37
C LEU A 229 1.68 15.15 -2.86
N LEU A 230 1.71 13.92 -3.34
CA LEU A 230 1.10 13.55 -4.62
C LEU A 230 -0.42 13.56 -4.44
N LYS A 231 -1.12 14.38 -5.23
CA LYS A 231 -2.58 14.35 -5.25
C LYS A 231 -3.06 13.02 -5.83
N PRO A 232 -3.99 12.31 -5.17
CA PRO A 232 -4.61 11.13 -5.76
C PRO A 232 -5.21 11.45 -7.13
N PRO A 233 -5.08 10.56 -8.13
CA PRO A 233 -5.67 10.79 -9.46
C PRO A 233 -7.17 11.10 -9.42
N GLN A 234 -7.92 10.50 -8.51
CA GLN A 234 -9.36 10.74 -8.33
C GLN A 234 -9.69 12.18 -7.91
N ASP A 235 -8.82 12.83 -7.13
CA ASP A 235 -9.00 14.25 -6.74
C ASP A 235 -8.92 15.20 -7.95
N LEU A 236 -8.29 14.74 -9.03
CA LEU A 236 -8.15 15.51 -10.28
C LEU A 236 -9.16 15.08 -11.34
N ASN A 237 -9.62 13.83 -11.30
CA ASN A 237 -10.58 13.29 -12.25
C ASN A 237 -11.46 12.22 -11.57
N LEU A 238 -12.66 12.61 -11.15
CA LEU A 238 -13.64 11.76 -10.44
C LEU A 238 -14.15 10.54 -11.26
N ARG A 239 -13.80 10.44 -12.55
CA ARG A 239 -14.17 9.31 -13.41
C ARG A 239 -13.22 8.13 -13.29
N ILE A 240 -12.11 8.27 -12.56
CA ILE A 240 -11.14 7.21 -12.34
C ILE A 240 -11.69 6.25 -11.29
N SER A 241 -11.66 4.96 -11.57
CA SER A 241 -12.11 3.94 -10.61
C SER A 241 -11.17 3.86 -9.39
N ASP A 242 -11.70 3.44 -8.25
CA ASP A 242 -10.92 3.23 -7.02
C ASP A 242 -9.73 2.30 -7.24
N ARG A 243 -9.94 1.25 -8.02
CA ARG A 243 -8.91 0.29 -8.40
C ARG A 243 -7.74 0.95 -9.12
N THR A 244 -8.03 1.71 -10.16
CA THR A 244 -7.01 2.40 -10.97
C THR A 244 -6.29 3.47 -10.14
N ASN A 245 -7.04 4.21 -9.30
CA ASN A 245 -6.46 5.16 -8.36
C ASN A 245 -5.47 4.47 -7.40
N GLN A 246 -5.88 3.38 -6.76
CA GLN A 246 -5.03 2.60 -5.85
C GLN A 246 -3.81 2.00 -6.55
N ALA A 247 -3.98 1.43 -7.75
CA ALA A 247 -2.88 0.87 -8.52
C ALA A 247 -1.83 1.93 -8.89
N ILE A 248 -2.27 3.15 -9.27
CA ILE A 248 -1.37 4.27 -9.56
C ILE A 248 -0.63 4.69 -8.29
N MET A 249 -1.34 4.93 -7.19
CA MET A 249 -0.73 5.37 -5.92
C MET A 249 0.28 4.34 -5.40
N ARG A 250 -0.04 3.06 -5.51
CA ARG A 250 0.87 1.97 -5.13
C ARG A 250 2.08 1.87 -6.05
N GLY A 251 1.90 1.98 -7.37
CA GLY A 251 3.00 1.99 -8.34
C GLY A 251 3.93 3.19 -8.17
N MET A 252 3.40 4.31 -7.67
CA MET A 252 4.16 5.54 -7.42
C MET A 252 4.60 5.73 -5.97
N ALA A 253 4.59 4.70 -5.12
CA ALA A 253 5.13 4.79 -3.78
C ALA A 253 6.61 5.24 -3.82
N LEU A 254 7.02 6.16 -2.91
CA LEU A 254 8.40 6.67 -2.88
C LEU A 254 9.41 5.59 -2.51
N ASN A 255 9.07 4.77 -1.51
CA ASN A 255 9.91 3.64 -1.15
C ASN A 255 9.74 2.48 -2.15
N ALA A 256 10.84 2.06 -2.78
CA ALA A 256 10.85 0.99 -3.79
C ALA A 256 10.27 -0.33 -3.28
N ASN A 257 10.47 -0.65 -1.99
CA ASN A 257 9.94 -1.87 -1.37
C ASN A 257 8.40 -1.88 -1.27
N TYR A 258 7.77 -0.71 -1.35
CA TYR A 258 6.31 -0.55 -1.27
C TYR A 258 5.62 -0.63 -2.63
N ARG A 259 6.39 -0.67 -3.71
CA ARG A 259 5.86 -0.87 -5.05
C ARG A 259 5.73 -2.36 -5.37
N PRO A 260 4.83 -2.74 -6.29
CA PRO A 260 4.91 -4.04 -6.94
C PRO A 260 6.33 -4.27 -7.49
N GLN A 261 6.90 -5.43 -7.22
CA GLN A 261 8.30 -5.70 -7.57
C GLN A 261 8.48 -6.05 -9.03
N SER A 262 7.39 -6.33 -9.75
CA SER A 262 7.38 -6.55 -11.20
C SER A 262 6.23 -5.81 -11.89
N VAL A 263 6.41 -5.52 -13.17
CA VAL A 263 5.33 -4.95 -14.01
C VAL A 263 4.15 -5.92 -14.09
N GLN A 264 4.39 -7.22 -14.11
CA GLN A 264 3.32 -8.22 -14.10
C GLN A 264 2.47 -8.12 -12.83
N GLU A 265 3.09 -8.02 -11.67
CA GLU A 265 2.41 -7.85 -10.39
C GLU A 265 1.59 -6.54 -10.36
N TRP A 266 2.13 -5.45 -10.90
CA TRP A 266 1.42 -4.17 -10.95
C TRP A 266 0.22 -4.19 -11.91
N LEU A 267 0.34 -4.80 -13.09
CA LEU A 267 -0.78 -4.92 -14.04
C LEU A 267 -1.95 -5.73 -13.47
N GLN A 268 -1.68 -6.75 -12.66
CA GLN A 268 -2.74 -7.53 -11.97
C GLN A 268 -3.61 -6.66 -11.06
N LEU A 269 -3.09 -5.56 -10.51
CA LEU A 269 -3.89 -4.61 -9.73
C LEU A 269 -4.92 -3.87 -10.58
N LEU A 270 -4.68 -3.73 -11.89
CA LEU A 270 -5.56 -3.06 -12.86
C LEU A 270 -6.61 -4.00 -13.46
N GLU A 271 -6.39 -5.32 -13.44
CA GLU A 271 -7.30 -6.31 -14.01
C GLU A 271 -8.55 -6.47 -13.13
N LYS A 272 -9.73 -6.60 -13.77
CA LYS A 272 -10.94 -7.02 -13.07
C LYS A 272 -10.75 -8.45 -12.56
N PRO A 273 -11.23 -8.82 -11.35
CA PRO A 273 -11.28 -10.22 -10.96
C PRO A 273 -11.98 -11.01 -12.07
N VAL A 274 -11.34 -12.07 -12.54
CA VAL A 274 -11.98 -13.00 -13.48
C VAL A 274 -13.15 -13.62 -12.72
N ASP A 275 -14.36 -13.34 -13.18
CA ASP A 275 -15.58 -13.97 -12.69
C ASP A 275 -15.56 -15.43 -13.18
N GLU A 276 -15.14 -16.37 -12.33
CA GLU A 276 -15.08 -17.80 -12.63
C GLU A 276 -16.47 -18.44 -12.84
N SER A 277 -17.54 -17.63 -12.92
CA SER A 277 -18.92 -18.10 -13.10
C SER A 277 -19.41 -18.13 -14.55
N ARG A 278 -18.53 -18.06 -15.56
CA ARG A 278 -18.93 -18.18 -16.98
C ARG A 278 -18.56 -19.52 -17.60
N ASN A 279 -19.22 -20.56 -17.13
CA ASN A 279 -19.50 -21.75 -17.97
C ASN A 279 -20.80 -22.38 -17.52
N LEU A 280 -21.93 -21.81 -17.91
CA LEU A 280 -23.21 -22.51 -18.06
C LEU A 280 -24.21 -21.59 -18.82
N ALA A 281 -24.53 -22.06 -20.03
CA ALA A 281 -25.78 -21.84 -20.80
C ALA A 281 -26.37 -20.42 -20.93
N ILE A 282 -26.44 -20.00 -22.18
CA ILE A 282 -27.24 -18.90 -22.72
C ILE A 282 -28.73 -19.09 -22.39
N VAL A 283 -29.31 -18.14 -21.65
CA VAL A 283 -30.76 -17.90 -21.57
C VAL A 283 -30.99 -16.39 -21.79
N PRO A 284 -31.98 -15.99 -22.60
CA PRO A 284 -32.14 -14.63 -23.10
C PRO A 284 -32.65 -13.62 -22.05
N PRO A 285 -32.50 -12.31 -22.34
CA PRO A 285 -32.64 -11.25 -21.35
C PRO A 285 -34.13 -10.91 -21.12
N THR A 286 -34.59 -10.99 -19.90
CA THR A 286 -35.73 -10.18 -19.43
C THR A 286 -35.75 -10.14 -17.90
N GLN A 287 -35.89 -8.94 -17.42
CA GLN A 287 -36.32 -8.46 -16.11
C GLN A 287 -35.24 -7.74 -15.29
N ILE A 288 -35.51 -6.47 -15.17
CA ILE A 288 -35.00 -5.55 -14.17
C ILE A 288 -35.19 -6.19 -12.79
N ILE A 289 -34.10 -6.65 -12.18
CA ILE A 289 -34.14 -7.11 -10.79
C ILE A 289 -34.05 -5.85 -9.92
N THR A 290 -35.18 -5.47 -9.38
CA THR A 290 -35.24 -4.62 -8.19
C THR A 290 -34.38 -5.20 -7.07
N PRO A 291 -33.73 -4.38 -6.24
CA PRO A 291 -32.94 -4.89 -5.12
C PRO A 291 -33.83 -5.82 -4.28
N LEU A 292 -33.33 -7.05 -4.07
CA LEU A 292 -33.97 -7.97 -3.12
C LEU A 292 -34.03 -7.25 -1.75
N PRO A 293 -35.19 -7.28 -1.08
CA PRO A 293 -35.30 -6.74 0.26
C PRO A 293 -34.28 -7.46 1.15
N LYS A 294 -33.55 -6.67 1.95
CA LYS A 294 -32.68 -7.17 3.02
C LYS A 294 -33.43 -8.27 3.74
N SER A 295 -32.92 -9.49 3.72
CA SER A 295 -33.49 -10.57 4.51
C SER A 295 -33.35 -10.16 5.97
N SER A 296 -34.41 -9.63 6.54
CA SER A 296 -34.49 -9.27 7.96
C SER A 296 -34.67 -10.56 8.77
N LEU A 297 -33.63 -11.35 8.92
CA LEU A 297 -33.55 -12.19 10.11
C LEU A 297 -33.46 -11.19 11.29
N PRO A 298 -34.29 -11.30 12.30
CA PRO A 298 -34.25 -10.39 13.44
C PRO A 298 -32.87 -10.47 14.07
N CYS A 299 -32.23 -9.30 14.27
CA CYS A 299 -30.96 -9.24 14.97
C CYS A 299 -31.12 -9.87 16.36
N SER A 300 -30.44 -10.99 16.58
CA SER A 300 -30.53 -11.73 17.84
C SER A 300 -29.75 -11.09 18.99
N TRP A 301 -29.03 -10.00 18.73
CA TRP A 301 -28.22 -9.30 19.70
C TRP A 301 -29.00 -8.14 20.36
N LYS A 302 -28.99 -8.07 21.69
CA LYS A 302 -29.64 -6.99 22.45
C LYS A 302 -28.71 -6.42 23.50
N CYS A 303 -28.77 -5.09 23.70
CA CYS A 303 -28.15 -4.43 24.82
C CYS A 303 -28.88 -4.87 26.11
N VAL A 304 -28.17 -5.57 26.98
CA VAL A 304 -28.72 -6.04 28.25
C VAL A 304 -28.35 -5.16 29.42
N ARG A 305 -27.26 -4.38 29.30
CA ARG A 305 -26.79 -3.46 30.35
C ARG A 305 -26.04 -2.28 29.77
N THR A 306 -26.11 -1.15 30.50
CA THR A 306 -25.27 0.04 30.30
C THR A 306 -24.57 0.37 31.61
N LEU A 307 -23.26 0.58 31.58
CA LEU A 307 -22.43 0.95 32.74
C LEU A 307 -22.00 2.40 32.57
N GLU A 308 -22.27 3.26 33.56
CA GLU A 308 -22.18 4.74 33.46
C GLU A 308 -21.26 5.38 34.51
N GLU A 309 -20.35 4.59 35.11
CA GLU A 309 -19.47 5.09 36.20
C GLU A 309 -18.26 5.91 35.71
N HIS A 310 -17.86 5.81 34.41
CA HIS A 310 -16.85 6.68 33.86
C HIS A 310 -17.38 8.10 33.67
N THR A 311 -16.55 9.10 33.99
CA THR A 311 -16.92 10.50 33.91
C THR A 311 -16.51 11.17 32.59
N SER A 312 -15.88 10.40 31.68
CA SER A 312 -15.45 10.84 30.37
C SER A 312 -15.43 9.67 29.38
N MET A 313 -15.02 9.90 28.14
CA MET A 313 -14.97 8.94 27.03
C MET A 313 -14.30 7.63 27.45
N VAL A 314 -14.85 6.50 27.03
CA VAL A 314 -14.28 5.16 27.22
C VAL A 314 -13.53 4.75 25.96
N HIS A 315 -12.20 4.74 26.03
CA HIS A 315 -11.32 4.46 24.88
C HIS A 315 -11.11 2.97 24.64
N SER A 316 -11.01 2.19 25.70
CA SER A 316 -10.69 0.77 25.60
C SER A 316 -11.56 -0.07 26.50
N VAL A 317 -12.06 -1.19 26.00
CA VAL A 317 -12.69 -2.25 26.78
C VAL A 317 -12.08 -3.59 26.37
N THR A 318 -11.89 -4.47 27.36
CA THR A 318 -11.43 -5.83 27.13
C THR A 318 -12.08 -6.78 28.13
N ILE A 319 -12.19 -8.08 27.76
CA ILE A 319 -12.78 -9.14 28.60
C ILE A 319 -11.66 -10.08 29.02
N SER A 320 -11.63 -10.49 30.30
CA SER A 320 -10.68 -11.47 30.81
C SER A 320 -10.82 -12.82 30.07
N PRO A 321 -9.75 -13.61 29.94
CA PRO A 321 -9.77 -14.90 29.24
C PRO A 321 -10.76 -15.91 29.82
N ASP A 322 -11.08 -15.84 31.11
CA ASP A 322 -12.09 -16.67 31.76
C ASP A 322 -13.54 -16.17 31.54
N GLY A 323 -13.70 -15.03 30.87
CA GLY A 323 -15.00 -14.44 30.54
C GLY A 323 -15.76 -13.85 31.73
N LYS A 324 -15.09 -13.52 32.87
CA LYS A 324 -15.78 -13.04 34.07
C LYS A 324 -15.62 -11.55 34.32
N ILE A 325 -14.53 -10.95 33.88
CA ILE A 325 -14.17 -9.56 34.18
C ILE A 325 -14.12 -8.73 32.90
N ILE A 326 -14.70 -7.53 32.94
CA ILE A 326 -14.46 -6.47 31.96
C ILE A 326 -13.42 -5.52 32.56
N ALA A 327 -12.44 -5.10 31.78
CA ALA A 327 -11.61 -3.95 32.10
C ALA A 327 -11.93 -2.80 31.13
N SER A 328 -11.99 -1.57 31.65
CA SER A 328 -12.23 -0.37 30.86
C SER A 328 -11.23 0.72 31.18
N GLY A 329 -10.74 1.42 30.15
CA GLY A 329 -9.84 2.57 30.22
C GLY A 329 -10.52 3.83 29.62
N SER A 330 -10.29 4.98 30.25
CA SER A 330 -11.04 6.19 29.94
C SER A 330 -10.18 7.46 29.91
N SER A 331 -10.72 8.48 29.24
CA SER A 331 -10.25 9.87 29.33
C SER A 331 -10.29 10.44 30.75
N ASP A 332 -11.06 9.85 31.66
CA ASP A 332 -11.06 10.22 33.07
C ASP A 332 -9.78 9.75 33.79
N LYS A 333 -8.82 9.16 33.06
CA LYS A 333 -7.51 8.66 33.53
C LYS A 333 -7.61 7.46 34.46
N THR A 334 -8.76 6.83 34.55
CA THR A 334 -8.99 5.67 35.42
C THR A 334 -9.13 4.37 34.62
N ILE A 335 -8.83 3.28 35.30
CA ILE A 335 -9.09 1.92 34.85
C ILE A 335 -10.11 1.33 35.80
N LYS A 336 -11.17 0.73 35.30
CA LYS A 336 -12.20 0.09 36.10
C LYS A 336 -12.35 -1.38 35.72
N LEU A 337 -12.54 -2.22 36.72
CA LEU A 337 -12.83 -3.65 36.56
C LEU A 337 -14.26 -3.93 36.96
N TRP A 338 -14.99 -4.68 36.13
CA TRP A 338 -16.41 -4.96 36.29
C TRP A 338 -16.66 -6.47 36.19
N GLU A 339 -17.62 -6.95 36.94
CA GLU A 339 -18.13 -8.32 36.74
C GLU A 339 -19.00 -8.39 35.47
N LEU A 340 -18.61 -9.22 34.48
CA LEU A 340 -19.31 -9.28 33.19
C LEU A 340 -20.78 -9.65 33.34
N GLN A 341 -21.11 -10.60 34.23
CA GLN A 341 -22.47 -11.10 34.37
C GLN A 341 -23.43 -10.08 35.02
N SER A 342 -23.01 -9.43 36.09
CA SER A 342 -23.85 -8.48 36.85
C SER A 342 -23.71 -7.02 36.40
N GLY A 343 -22.60 -6.67 35.73
CA GLY A 343 -22.20 -5.29 35.45
C GLY A 343 -21.74 -4.52 36.69
N LYS A 344 -21.52 -5.18 37.83
CA LYS A 344 -21.09 -4.53 39.08
C LYS A 344 -19.64 -4.09 38.98
N LEU A 345 -19.36 -2.84 39.39
CA LEU A 345 -18.00 -2.36 39.55
C LEU A 345 -17.30 -3.14 40.69
N LEU A 346 -16.27 -3.88 40.31
CA LEU A 346 -15.45 -4.64 41.26
C LEU A 346 -14.37 -3.76 41.85
N ARG A 347 -13.70 -2.96 41.01
CA ARG A 347 -12.52 -2.21 41.43
C ARG A 347 -12.19 -1.06 40.45
N GLN A 348 -11.60 0.01 41.00
CA GLN A 348 -10.88 1.02 40.23
C GLN A 348 -9.40 0.90 40.53
N LEU A 349 -8.57 0.80 39.46
CA LEU A 349 -7.12 0.74 39.56
C LEU A 349 -6.50 2.12 39.54
N GLY A 350 -5.32 2.27 40.14
CA GLY A 350 -4.57 3.51 40.05
C GLY A 350 -5.14 4.66 40.86
N ARG A 351 -5.60 4.40 42.09
CA ARG A 351 -6.02 5.46 43.02
C ARG A 351 -4.83 6.29 43.52
N TRP A 352 -5.04 7.60 43.68
CA TRP A 352 -4.07 8.57 44.23
C TRP A 352 -2.83 8.71 43.33
N PHE A 353 -1.68 8.28 43.75
CA PHE A 353 -0.40 8.51 43.08
C PHE A 353 0.06 7.37 42.14
N SER A 354 -0.65 6.25 42.05
CA SER A 354 -0.27 5.11 41.22
C SER A 354 -0.97 5.06 39.86
N GLY A 355 -1.99 5.91 39.61
CA GLY A 355 -2.73 5.99 38.35
C GLY A 355 -1.94 6.60 37.20
N HIS A 356 -2.50 6.51 36.00
CA HIS A 356 -2.03 7.27 34.86
C HIS A 356 -2.30 8.76 35.03
N SER A 357 -1.40 9.61 34.53
CA SER A 357 -1.57 11.07 34.52
C SER A 357 -2.26 11.57 33.26
N GLY A 358 -2.33 10.73 32.21
CA GLY A 358 -2.99 10.96 30.94
C GLY A 358 -4.18 10.02 30.70
N ILE A 359 -4.81 10.14 29.55
CA ILE A 359 -5.88 9.27 29.06
C ILE A 359 -5.40 7.82 29.03
N VAL A 360 -6.21 6.88 29.50
CA VAL A 360 -5.95 5.44 29.34
C VAL A 360 -6.55 4.98 28.02
N ASP A 361 -5.71 4.82 27.01
CA ASP A 361 -6.13 4.61 25.63
C ASP A 361 -6.27 3.14 25.26
N THR A 362 -5.48 2.26 25.88
CA THR A 362 -5.45 0.84 25.55
C THR A 362 -5.28 -0.05 26.77
N LEU A 363 -5.93 -1.21 26.74
CA LEU A 363 -5.87 -2.25 27.77
C LEU A 363 -5.68 -3.62 27.12
N ALA A 364 -4.90 -4.49 27.78
CA ALA A 364 -4.76 -5.89 27.40
C ALA A 364 -4.65 -6.77 28.63
N PHE A 365 -5.43 -7.87 28.71
CA PHE A 365 -5.22 -8.92 29.67
C PHE A 365 -4.12 -9.88 29.20
N SER A 366 -3.32 -10.40 30.12
CA SER A 366 -2.52 -11.62 29.89
C SER A 366 -3.45 -12.82 29.64
N HIS A 367 -2.95 -13.85 28.94
CA HIS A 367 -3.78 -15.02 28.59
C HIS A 367 -4.16 -15.87 29.79
N ASP A 368 -3.35 -15.81 30.88
CA ASP A 368 -3.69 -16.42 32.19
C ASP A 368 -4.69 -15.58 33.00
N GLY A 369 -4.96 -14.33 32.58
CA GLY A 369 -5.88 -13.40 33.24
C GLY A 369 -5.35 -12.77 34.53
N GLU A 370 -4.12 -13.02 34.93
CA GLU A 370 -3.55 -12.53 36.20
C GLU A 370 -3.02 -11.10 36.10
N ILE A 371 -2.61 -10.66 34.90
CA ILE A 371 -2.04 -9.35 34.65
C ILE A 371 -2.95 -8.56 33.68
N LEU A 372 -3.14 -7.27 33.98
CA LEU A 372 -3.71 -6.30 33.06
C LEU A 372 -2.63 -5.28 32.70
N ALA A 373 -2.38 -5.07 31.41
CA ALA A 373 -1.54 -3.99 30.92
C ALA A 373 -2.41 -2.79 30.51
N SER A 374 -1.93 -1.59 30.79
CA SER A 374 -2.57 -0.33 30.35
C SER A 374 -1.57 0.60 29.71
N GLY A 375 -1.91 1.18 28.57
CA GLY A 375 -1.15 2.19 27.85
C GLY A 375 -1.87 3.51 27.88
N SER A 376 -1.10 4.60 27.93
CA SER A 376 -1.66 5.92 28.17
C SER A 376 -1.01 7.02 27.32
N TRP A 377 -1.73 8.12 27.20
CA TRP A 377 -1.21 9.37 26.63
C TRP A 377 -0.15 10.03 27.51
N ASP A 378 0.08 9.51 28.74
CA ASP A 378 1.23 9.91 29.55
C ASP A 378 2.54 9.23 29.13
N GLU A 379 2.57 8.60 27.93
CA GLU A 379 3.72 7.94 27.32
C GLU A 379 4.20 6.68 28.07
N THR A 380 3.43 6.20 29.02
CA THR A 380 3.80 5.07 29.88
C THR A 380 2.87 3.88 29.75
N ILE A 381 3.41 2.71 30.08
CA ILE A 381 2.66 1.47 30.23
C ILE A 381 2.74 1.03 31.68
N LYS A 382 1.62 0.60 32.26
CA LYS A 382 1.58 0.06 33.61
C LYS A 382 1.01 -1.36 33.60
N LEU A 383 1.62 -2.23 34.41
CA LEU A 383 1.14 -3.59 34.65
C LEU A 383 0.45 -3.64 36.03
N TRP A 384 -0.69 -4.29 36.05
CA TRP A 384 -1.53 -4.40 37.26
C TRP A 384 -1.84 -5.86 37.57
N SER A 385 -1.79 -6.25 38.84
CA SER A 385 -2.35 -7.51 39.27
C SER A 385 -3.88 -7.41 39.31
N VAL A 386 -4.55 -8.27 38.56
CA VAL A 386 -6.02 -8.25 38.44
C VAL A 386 -6.66 -8.60 39.79
N SER A 387 -6.13 -9.60 40.47
CA SER A 387 -6.64 -10.10 41.75
C SER A 387 -6.50 -9.07 42.91
N THR A 388 -5.36 -8.36 42.98
CA THR A 388 -5.10 -7.40 44.06
C THR A 388 -5.39 -5.96 43.69
N GLY A 389 -5.38 -5.62 42.39
CA GLY A 389 -5.49 -4.25 41.86
C GLY A 389 -4.24 -3.40 42.08
N LYS A 390 -3.14 -3.97 42.51
CA LYS A 390 -1.88 -3.27 42.74
C LYS A 390 -1.10 -3.15 41.44
N GLN A 391 -0.40 -2.04 41.27
CA GLN A 391 0.56 -1.87 40.19
C GLN A 391 1.74 -2.80 40.44
N ILE A 392 2.09 -3.63 39.41
CA ILE A 392 3.23 -4.53 39.42
C ILE A 392 4.44 -3.81 38.85
N SER A 393 4.26 -3.10 37.73
CA SER A 393 5.36 -2.48 37.02
C SER A 393 4.95 -1.17 36.30
N HIS A 394 5.98 -0.40 35.92
CA HIS A 394 5.85 0.85 35.19
C HIS A 394 6.93 0.91 34.10
N LEU A 395 6.51 0.79 32.83
CA LEU A 395 7.39 0.74 31.68
C LEU A 395 7.45 2.12 31.02
N LYS A 396 8.64 2.59 30.73
CA LYS A 396 8.91 3.86 30.05
C LYS A 396 9.87 3.63 28.90
N GLY A 397 9.54 4.09 27.73
CA GLY A 397 10.37 3.92 26.52
C GLY A 397 9.81 4.63 25.30
N HIS A 398 8.48 4.73 25.20
CA HIS A 398 7.86 5.55 24.17
C HIS A 398 8.04 7.04 24.44
N ASN A 399 8.14 7.80 23.33
CA ASN A 399 8.28 9.27 23.35
C ASN A 399 6.97 9.99 23.01
N SER A 400 5.86 9.25 22.97
CA SER A 400 4.52 9.78 22.72
C SER A 400 3.46 8.78 23.21
N CYS A 401 2.17 9.11 22.98
CA CYS A 401 1.02 8.33 23.42
C CYS A 401 1.14 6.84 23.03
N VAL A 402 0.81 5.95 23.96
CA VAL A 402 0.73 4.50 23.72
C VAL A 402 -0.66 4.15 23.21
N ASN A 403 -0.78 3.73 21.95
CA ASN A 403 -2.05 3.50 21.27
C ASN A 403 -2.58 2.07 21.40
N SER A 404 -1.69 1.07 21.46
CA SER A 404 -2.12 -0.33 21.51
C SER A 404 -1.14 -1.21 22.27
N LEU A 405 -1.68 -2.21 22.94
CA LEU A 405 -0.96 -3.22 23.72
C LEU A 405 -1.45 -4.61 23.37
N ALA A 406 -0.53 -5.58 23.30
CA ALA A 406 -0.88 -6.98 23.10
C ALA A 406 0.14 -7.89 23.81
N PHE A 407 -0.33 -8.82 24.63
CA PHE A 407 0.50 -9.91 25.15
C PHE A 407 0.73 -10.97 24.08
N ASN A 408 1.93 -11.55 24.04
CA ASN A 408 2.15 -12.70 23.20
C ASN A 408 1.49 -13.96 23.82
N PRO A 409 1.20 -15.02 23.03
CA PRO A 409 0.40 -16.15 23.50
C PRO A 409 0.93 -16.91 24.73
N ASN A 410 2.19 -16.76 25.07
CA ASN A 410 2.81 -17.39 26.25
C ASN A 410 3.02 -16.42 27.43
N ASP A 411 2.49 -15.20 27.34
CA ASP A 411 2.55 -14.12 28.35
C ASP A 411 3.96 -13.69 28.78
N GLN A 412 5.00 -14.10 28.06
CA GLN A 412 6.38 -13.71 28.38
C GLN A 412 6.73 -12.33 27.85
N MET A 413 6.05 -11.91 26.77
CA MET A 413 6.31 -10.66 26.08
C MET A 413 5.05 -9.81 25.98
N LEU A 414 5.21 -8.50 26.12
CA LEU A 414 4.19 -7.50 25.81
C LEU A 414 4.70 -6.68 24.63
N ALA A 415 3.87 -6.49 23.62
CA ALA A 415 4.11 -5.54 22.55
C ALA A 415 3.33 -4.24 22.83
N SER A 416 3.93 -3.11 22.49
CA SER A 416 3.28 -1.78 22.55
C SER A 416 3.53 -1.01 21.27
N SER A 417 2.54 -0.22 20.86
CA SER A 417 2.66 0.72 19.74
C SER A 417 2.30 2.14 20.14
N SER A 418 2.85 3.12 19.42
CA SER A 418 2.75 4.52 19.81
C SER A 418 2.61 5.46 18.62
N VAL A 419 2.17 6.68 18.92
CA VAL A 419 2.22 7.84 18.01
C VAL A 419 3.66 8.16 17.58
N ASP A 420 4.68 7.71 18.31
CA ASP A 420 6.11 7.87 17.94
C ASP A 420 6.55 7.00 16.74
N SER A 421 5.61 6.32 16.07
CA SER A 421 5.81 5.45 14.90
C SER A 421 6.60 4.16 15.19
N ARG A 422 6.77 3.80 16.47
CA ARG A 422 7.53 2.63 16.92
C ARG A 422 6.63 1.56 17.52
N ILE A 423 7.17 0.34 17.50
CA ILE A 423 6.65 -0.79 18.25
C ILE A 423 7.76 -1.26 19.19
N GLN A 424 7.47 -1.38 20.47
CA GLN A 424 8.43 -1.87 21.47
C GLN A 424 7.98 -3.20 22.02
N LEU A 425 8.92 -4.12 22.22
CA LEU A 425 8.71 -5.39 22.91
C LEU A 425 9.33 -5.34 24.30
N TRP A 426 8.55 -5.77 25.28
CA TRP A 426 8.91 -5.78 26.69
C TRP A 426 8.87 -7.19 27.22
N GLN A 427 9.87 -7.58 27.98
CA GLN A 427 9.82 -8.80 28.76
C GLN A 427 8.99 -8.55 30.01
N VAL A 428 7.95 -9.34 30.23
CA VAL A 428 6.97 -9.10 31.30
C VAL A 428 7.58 -9.32 32.69
N ILE A 429 8.43 -10.36 32.85
CA ILE A 429 8.98 -10.78 34.14
C ILE A 429 9.90 -9.74 34.81
N ASP A 430 10.72 -9.05 34.02
CA ASP A 430 11.69 -8.07 34.54
C ASP A 430 11.42 -6.64 34.01
N SER A 431 10.35 -6.48 33.24
CA SER A 431 9.87 -5.19 32.73
C SER A 431 10.89 -4.42 31.89
N LYS A 432 11.76 -5.14 31.15
CA LYS A 432 12.77 -4.57 30.28
C LYS A 432 12.33 -4.53 28.85
N GLU A 433 12.71 -3.45 28.15
CA GLU A 433 12.64 -3.39 26.69
C GLU A 433 13.63 -4.38 26.08
N VAL A 434 13.14 -5.23 25.20
CA VAL A 434 13.94 -6.26 24.51
C VAL A 434 14.23 -5.88 23.08
N SER A 435 13.28 -5.22 22.42
CA SER A 435 13.39 -4.87 21.00
C SER A 435 12.53 -3.67 20.65
N ASN A 436 12.96 -2.97 19.60
CA ASN A 436 12.26 -1.81 19.07
C ASN A 436 12.16 -1.95 17.54
N PHE A 437 10.93 -2.00 17.00
CA PHE A 437 10.68 -2.15 15.58
C PHE A 437 10.39 -0.77 14.98
N THR A 438 11.14 -0.43 13.95
CA THR A 438 11.01 0.83 13.21
C THR A 438 10.75 0.51 11.75
N GLY A 439 9.89 1.28 11.08
CA GLY A 439 9.57 1.06 9.65
C GLY A 439 8.22 1.62 9.23
N HIS A 440 7.30 1.90 10.16
CA HIS A 440 6.16 2.76 9.87
C HIS A 440 6.62 4.22 9.76
N SER A 441 6.03 4.95 8.82
CA SER A 441 6.34 6.37 8.60
C SER A 441 5.45 7.33 9.39
N ASP A 442 4.45 6.80 10.10
CA ASP A 442 3.50 7.56 10.91
C ASP A 442 3.05 6.72 12.12
N SER A 443 2.21 7.30 12.98
CA SER A 443 1.65 6.70 14.19
C SER A 443 1.21 5.26 13.97
N VAL A 444 1.62 4.35 14.87
CA VAL A 444 1.14 2.97 14.89
C VAL A 444 -0.08 2.88 15.79
N SER A 445 -1.25 2.66 15.18
CA SER A 445 -2.57 2.72 15.83
C SER A 445 -2.92 1.43 16.57
N SER A 446 -2.53 0.27 16.02
CA SER A 446 -2.94 -1.04 16.55
C SER A 446 -1.89 -2.11 16.29
N ILE A 447 -1.78 -3.06 17.21
CA ILE A 447 -0.91 -4.24 17.08
C ILE A 447 -1.67 -5.50 17.47
N ALA A 448 -1.32 -6.63 16.84
CA ALA A 448 -1.86 -7.93 17.18
C ALA A 448 -0.81 -9.03 16.98
N TRP A 449 -0.71 -9.97 17.91
CA TRP A 449 0.12 -11.15 17.78
C TRP A 449 -0.58 -12.23 16.95
N SER A 450 0.21 -12.95 16.12
CA SER A 450 -0.27 -14.21 15.57
C SER A 450 -0.45 -15.24 16.71
N PRO A 451 -1.44 -16.14 16.65
CA PRO A 451 -1.70 -17.11 17.74
C PRO A 451 -0.54 -18.05 18.03
N ASP A 452 0.36 -18.26 17.08
CA ASP A 452 1.59 -19.05 17.27
C ASP A 452 2.75 -18.24 17.91
N GLY A 453 2.55 -16.94 18.11
CA GLY A 453 3.54 -16.02 18.67
C GLY A 453 4.76 -15.74 17.79
N GLN A 454 4.76 -16.19 16.53
CA GLN A 454 5.91 -16.02 15.64
C GLN A 454 5.91 -14.66 14.93
N PHE A 455 4.72 -14.08 14.74
CA PHE A 455 4.55 -12.82 14.01
C PHE A 455 3.76 -11.80 14.82
N LEU A 456 4.07 -10.53 14.56
CA LEU A 456 3.31 -9.39 15.04
C LEU A 456 2.76 -8.65 13.81
N ALA A 457 1.50 -8.27 13.82
CA ALA A 457 0.91 -7.35 12.85
C ALA A 457 0.77 -5.97 13.47
N SER A 458 0.99 -4.92 12.68
CA SER A 458 0.79 -3.52 13.09
C SER A 458 0.03 -2.73 12.03
N ALA A 459 -0.89 -1.89 12.46
CA ALA A 459 -1.62 -0.94 11.62
C ALA A 459 -1.15 0.49 11.90
N SER A 460 -1.15 1.34 10.88
CA SER A 460 -0.61 2.68 11.00
C SER A 460 -1.43 3.74 10.26
N ALA A 461 -1.27 4.98 10.74
CA ALA A 461 -1.70 6.18 10.05
C ALA A 461 -0.96 6.40 8.71
N ASP A 462 0.06 5.61 8.38
CA ASP A 462 0.70 5.58 7.07
C ASP A 462 -0.09 4.76 6.02
N TYR A 463 -1.31 4.34 6.34
CA TYR A 463 -2.28 3.58 5.53
C TYR A 463 -1.90 2.11 5.30
N THR A 464 -0.87 1.63 5.99
CA THR A 464 -0.34 0.28 5.82
C THR A 464 -0.54 -0.60 7.05
N ILE A 465 -0.51 -1.91 6.79
CA ILE A 465 -0.37 -2.92 7.83
C ILE A 465 0.97 -3.61 7.59
N LYS A 466 1.79 -3.78 8.62
CA LYS A 466 3.06 -4.50 8.52
C LYS A 466 3.03 -5.77 9.34
N ILE A 467 3.68 -6.81 8.80
CA ILE A 467 3.89 -8.09 9.48
C ILE A 467 5.37 -8.21 9.81
N TRP A 468 5.66 -8.46 11.06
CA TRP A 468 7.01 -8.54 11.62
C TRP A 468 7.30 -9.93 12.14
N ARG A 469 8.53 -10.41 11.97
CA ARG A 469 9.00 -11.60 12.67
C ARG A 469 9.40 -11.21 14.10
N ALA A 470 8.68 -11.72 15.08
CA ALA A 470 8.76 -11.27 16.46
C ALA A 470 10.16 -11.41 17.10
N ASN A 471 10.86 -12.53 16.85
CA ASN A 471 12.16 -12.81 17.44
C ASN A 471 13.33 -11.98 16.87
N THR A 472 13.14 -11.37 15.69
CA THR A 472 14.21 -10.60 15.01
C THR A 472 13.87 -9.14 14.79
N GLY A 473 12.59 -8.74 14.97
CA GLY A 473 12.10 -7.39 14.59
C GLY A 473 12.11 -7.11 13.09
N ARG A 474 12.39 -8.13 12.27
CA ARG A 474 12.45 -7.95 10.81
C ARG A 474 11.03 -7.84 10.24
N GLU A 475 10.80 -6.80 9.44
CA GLU A 475 9.62 -6.71 8.59
C GLU A 475 9.63 -7.85 7.57
N ILE A 476 8.54 -8.60 7.52
CA ILE A 476 8.34 -9.71 6.57
C ILE A 476 7.50 -9.24 5.40
N ARG A 477 6.52 -8.37 5.66
CA ARG A 477 5.56 -7.92 4.64
C ARG A 477 4.87 -6.65 5.05
N THR A 478 4.50 -5.84 4.03
CA THR A 478 3.57 -4.74 4.17
C THR A 478 2.31 -5.03 3.36
N LEU A 479 1.14 -4.86 3.96
CA LEU A 479 -0.17 -4.99 3.32
C LEU A 479 -0.68 -3.59 2.96
N TYR A 480 -1.10 -3.46 1.72
CA TYR A 480 -1.65 -2.23 1.16
C TYR A 480 -3.08 -2.49 0.71
N GLY A 481 -3.94 -1.50 0.80
CA GLY A 481 -5.30 -1.62 0.30
C GLY A 481 -6.29 -0.67 0.97
N HIS A 482 -6.00 -0.19 2.19
CA HIS A 482 -6.75 0.91 2.78
C HIS A 482 -6.30 2.25 2.18
N SER A 483 -7.23 3.15 1.96
CA SER A 483 -6.98 4.47 1.37
C SER A 483 -6.76 5.58 2.40
N LEU A 484 -7.04 5.30 3.69
CA LEU A 484 -6.82 6.19 4.83
C LEU A 484 -6.20 5.40 6.00
N PHE A 485 -6.09 6.06 7.19
CA PHE A 485 -5.52 5.49 8.41
C PHE A 485 -6.08 4.10 8.71
N VAL A 486 -5.21 3.14 8.99
CA VAL A 486 -5.64 1.83 9.49
C VAL A 486 -5.67 1.91 11.02
N ASN A 487 -6.87 1.83 11.58
CA ASN A 487 -7.10 2.14 12.99
C ASN A 487 -6.97 0.91 13.90
N CYS A 488 -7.32 -0.27 13.42
CA CYS A 488 -7.40 -1.48 14.25
C CYS A 488 -7.08 -2.75 13.48
N LEU A 489 -6.64 -3.79 14.23
CA LEU A 489 -6.33 -5.13 13.74
C LEU A 489 -6.86 -6.21 14.67
N ALA A 490 -7.23 -7.36 14.11
CA ALA A 490 -7.51 -8.57 14.86
C ALA A 490 -7.09 -9.81 14.06
N TYR A 491 -6.33 -10.74 14.67
CA TYR A 491 -6.11 -12.06 14.11
C TYR A 491 -7.26 -13.01 14.42
N SER A 492 -7.56 -13.92 13.51
CA SER A 492 -8.38 -15.10 13.81
C SER A 492 -7.63 -16.05 14.75
N GLN A 493 -8.37 -16.84 15.53
CA GLN A 493 -7.78 -17.73 16.54
C GLN A 493 -6.85 -18.81 15.95
N ASP A 494 -7.05 -19.20 14.69
CA ASP A 494 -6.17 -20.11 13.96
C ASP A 494 -4.98 -19.43 13.25
N GLY A 495 -4.94 -18.08 13.27
CA GLY A 495 -3.88 -17.30 12.63
C GLY A 495 -3.96 -17.23 11.11
N GLU A 496 -5.01 -17.76 10.47
CA GLU A 496 -5.12 -17.75 9.01
C GLU A 496 -5.61 -16.41 8.43
N ILE A 497 -6.42 -15.68 9.20
CA ILE A 497 -7.04 -14.42 8.78
C ILE A 497 -6.56 -13.28 9.69
N LEU A 498 -6.28 -12.14 9.07
CA LEU A 498 -6.13 -10.85 9.74
C LEU A 498 -7.26 -9.95 9.29
N ALA A 499 -7.98 -9.31 10.22
CA ALA A 499 -8.97 -8.29 9.94
C ALA A 499 -8.40 -6.91 10.25
N SER A 500 -8.75 -5.90 9.46
CA SER A 500 -8.38 -4.50 9.68
C SER A 500 -9.56 -3.57 9.47
N GLY A 501 -9.68 -2.53 10.29
CA GLY A 501 -10.64 -1.43 10.11
C GLY A 501 -9.90 -0.12 9.88
N SER A 502 -10.51 0.76 9.08
CA SER A 502 -9.86 1.97 8.60
C SER A 502 -10.77 3.20 8.64
N SER A 503 -10.13 4.36 8.65
CA SER A 503 -10.78 5.66 8.43
C SER A 503 -11.36 5.81 7.02
N ASP A 504 -11.11 4.88 6.10
CA ASP A 504 -11.77 4.80 4.79
C ASP A 504 -13.17 4.17 4.86
N ASN A 505 -13.73 3.97 6.05
CA ASN A 505 -15.04 3.40 6.36
C ASN A 505 -15.17 1.92 6.01
N THR A 506 -14.05 1.26 5.66
CA THR A 506 -14.05 -0.14 5.26
C THR A 506 -13.37 -1.05 6.29
N ILE A 507 -13.75 -2.32 6.22
CA ILE A 507 -13.05 -3.41 6.91
C ILE A 507 -12.48 -4.32 5.83
N LYS A 508 -11.23 -4.77 6.00
CA LYS A 508 -10.61 -5.72 5.08
C LYS A 508 -10.19 -6.98 5.81
N LEU A 509 -10.36 -8.12 5.12
CA LEU A 509 -9.80 -9.40 5.53
C LEU A 509 -8.60 -9.73 4.66
N TRP A 510 -7.56 -10.21 5.30
CA TRP A 510 -6.31 -10.60 4.68
C TRP A 510 -5.98 -12.04 5.01
N GLN A 511 -5.47 -12.78 4.05
CA GLN A 511 -4.83 -14.07 4.32
C GLN A 511 -3.49 -13.79 4.99
N ALA A 512 -3.35 -14.14 6.26
CA ALA A 512 -2.20 -13.77 7.08
C ALA A 512 -0.87 -14.30 6.52
N SER A 513 -0.86 -15.53 6.01
CA SER A 513 0.34 -16.18 5.45
C SER A 513 0.85 -15.55 4.16
N THR A 514 -0.04 -15.03 3.30
CA THR A 514 0.32 -14.46 1.99
C THR A 514 0.22 -12.94 1.94
N GLY A 515 -0.57 -12.33 2.84
CA GLY A 515 -0.91 -10.90 2.82
C GLY A 515 -1.91 -10.53 1.73
N ARG A 516 -2.52 -11.51 1.06
CA ARG A 516 -3.54 -11.27 0.02
C ARG A 516 -4.82 -10.80 0.68
N GLU A 517 -5.43 -9.74 0.14
CA GLU A 517 -6.78 -9.34 0.51
C GLU A 517 -7.77 -10.43 0.09
N ILE A 518 -8.58 -10.90 1.05
CA ILE A 518 -9.63 -11.89 0.83
C ILE A 518 -10.93 -11.18 0.49
N ARG A 519 -11.25 -10.09 1.24
CA ARG A 519 -12.55 -9.41 1.15
C ARG A 519 -12.49 -8.00 1.73
N THR A 520 -13.33 -7.12 1.18
CA THR A 520 -13.66 -5.81 1.77
C THR A 520 -15.13 -5.78 2.17
N PHE A 521 -15.42 -5.28 3.38
CA PHE A 521 -16.77 -4.99 3.86
C PHE A 521 -17.01 -3.49 3.81
N THR A 522 -18.15 -3.09 3.27
CA THR A 522 -18.59 -1.70 3.17
C THR A 522 -19.99 -1.56 3.78
N GLY A 523 -20.26 -0.43 4.41
CA GLY A 523 -21.59 -0.18 5.00
C GLY A 523 -21.59 0.59 6.31
N HIS A 524 -20.40 0.87 6.91
CA HIS A 524 -20.28 1.95 7.89
C HIS A 524 -20.29 3.30 7.18
N ASP A 525 -20.94 4.29 7.78
CA ASP A 525 -21.05 5.65 7.25
C ASP A 525 -19.88 6.55 7.66
N ASP A 526 -19.01 6.06 8.57
CA ASP A 526 -17.84 6.78 9.07
C ASP A 526 -16.73 5.77 9.47
N ALA A 527 -15.57 6.29 9.88
CA ALA A 527 -14.36 5.55 10.21
C ALA A 527 -14.62 4.31 11.08
N VAL A 528 -14.09 3.18 10.66
CA VAL A 528 -14.08 1.95 11.46
C VAL A 528 -12.91 2.03 12.44
N TRP A 529 -13.20 2.06 13.74
CA TRP A 529 -12.22 2.27 14.80
C TRP A 529 -11.78 0.99 15.50
N THR A 530 -12.64 -0.02 15.51
CA THR A 530 -12.36 -1.27 16.19
C THR A 530 -12.97 -2.45 15.44
N VAL A 531 -12.25 -3.57 15.38
CA VAL A 531 -12.74 -4.84 14.83
C VAL A 531 -12.35 -5.99 15.75
N THR A 532 -13.20 -7.00 15.81
CA THR A 532 -12.90 -8.26 16.48
C THR A 532 -13.54 -9.43 15.72
N LEU A 533 -12.89 -10.59 15.78
CA LEU A 533 -13.37 -11.82 15.16
C LEU A 533 -14.00 -12.72 16.24
N ASN A 534 -15.13 -13.32 15.90
CA ASN A 534 -15.71 -14.31 16.79
C ASN A 534 -14.81 -15.57 16.85
N PRO A 535 -14.68 -16.24 18.00
CA PRO A 535 -13.81 -17.40 18.17
C PRO A 535 -14.05 -18.50 17.13
N ASP A 536 -15.30 -18.75 16.77
CA ASP A 536 -15.70 -19.80 15.81
C ASP A 536 -15.58 -19.36 14.35
N ARG A 537 -15.10 -18.12 14.08
CA ARG A 537 -14.94 -17.55 12.73
C ARG A 537 -16.23 -17.49 11.89
N GLU A 538 -17.38 -17.44 12.51
CA GLU A 538 -18.65 -17.29 11.80
C GLU A 538 -18.90 -15.84 11.40
N PHE A 539 -18.54 -14.89 12.26
CA PHE A 539 -18.77 -13.47 12.06
C PHE A 539 -17.64 -12.58 12.56
N LEU A 540 -17.60 -11.38 12.07
CA LEU A 540 -16.78 -10.26 12.51
C LEU A 540 -17.66 -9.19 13.13
N VAL A 541 -17.17 -8.49 14.12
CA VAL A 541 -17.83 -7.34 14.73
C VAL A 541 -16.96 -6.10 14.56
N SER A 542 -17.56 -4.99 14.18
CA SER A 542 -16.91 -3.69 14.02
C SER A 542 -17.65 -2.59 14.74
N GLY A 543 -16.90 -1.64 15.29
CA GLY A 543 -17.41 -0.39 15.84
C GLY A 543 -16.86 0.81 15.09
N SER A 544 -17.70 1.84 14.94
CA SER A 544 -17.43 2.97 14.07
C SER A 544 -17.77 4.31 14.72
N TRP A 545 -17.24 5.36 14.14
CA TRP A 545 -17.58 6.75 14.43
C TRP A 545 -18.98 7.10 13.94
N ASP A 546 -19.66 6.24 13.19
CA ASP A 546 -21.09 6.37 12.88
C ASP A 546 -21.99 6.01 14.08
N ASN A 547 -21.43 5.80 15.28
CA ASN A 547 -22.08 5.47 16.55
C ASN A 547 -22.71 4.06 16.55
N THR A 548 -22.40 3.22 15.56
CA THR A 548 -22.99 1.89 15.45
C THR A 548 -21.95 0.79 15.62
N ILE A 549 -22.45 -0.39 15.97
CA ILE A 549 -21.71 -1.64 15.90
C ILE A 549 -22.35 -2.49 14.83
N LYS A 550 -21.57 -3.05 13.92
CA LYS A 550 -22.06 -3.95 12.89
C LYS A 550 -21.49 -5.34 13.05
N ILE A 551 -22.34 -6.33 12.76
CA ILE A 551 -21.96 -7.73 12.76
C ILE A 551 -22.05 -8.23 11.32
N TRP A 552 -20.97 -8.87 10.85
CA TRP A 552 -20.77 -9.27 9.47
C TRP A 552 -20.53 -10.77 9.36
N GLN A 553 -21.19 -11.43 8.45
CA GLN A 553 -20.93 -12.83 8.14
C GLN A 553 -19.60 -12.96 7.37
N LEU A 554 -18.63 -13.67 7.94
CA LEU A 554 -17.29 -13.79 7.33
C LEU A 554 -17.31 -14.49 5.97
N SER A 555 -18.12 -15.55 5.83
CA SER A 555 -18.19 -16.36 4.61
C SER A 555 -18.78 -15.62 3.40
N THR A 556 -19.76 -14.75 3.61
CA THR A 556 -20.48 -14.04 2.54
C THR A 556 -20.08 -12.57 2.41
N GLY A 557 -19.65 -11.94 3.52
CA GLY A 557 -19.41 -10.50 3.61
C GLY A 557 -20.65 -9.67 3.87
N ASN A 558 -21.82 -10.31 4.05
CA ASN A 558 -23.06 -9.60 4.29
C ASN A 558 -23.14 -9.09 5.73
N GLU A 559 -23.75 -7.93 5.92
CA GLU A 559 -24.15 -7.44 7.23
C GLU A 559 -25.25 -8.36 7.80
N ILE A 560 -25.00 -8.92 9.00
CA ILE A 560 -26.00 -9.71 9.72
C ILE A 560 -26.93 -8.75 10.46
N CYS A 561 -26.37 -7.81 11.22
CA CYS A 561 -27.16 -6.78 11.89
C CYS A 561 -26.33 -5.57 12.31
N THR A 562 -27.04 -4.45 12.55
CA THR A 562 -26.52 -3.23 13.15
C THR A 562 -27.07 -3.05 14.55
N LEU A 563 -26.18 -2.91 15.54
CA LEU A 563 -26.53 -2.60 16.92
C LEU A 563 -26.48 -1.07 17.13
N LYS A 564 -27.60 -0.50 17.51
CA LYS A 564 -27.76 0.92 17.81
C LYS A 564 -27.98 1.11 19.31
N GLY A 565 -27.36 2.11 19.92
CA GLY A 565 -27.55 2.38 21.35
C GLY A 565 -26.53 3.34 21.94
N HIS A 566 -25.30 3.41 21.40
CA HIS A 566 -24.39 4.49 21.75
C HIS A 566 -24.82 5.81 21.09
N SER A 567 -24.65 6.90 21.81
CA SER A 567 -24.98 8.25 21.32
C SER A 567 -23.77 8.99 20.71
N ASN A 568 -22.57 8.36 20.77
CA ASN A 568 -21.34 8.90 20.22
C ASN A 568 -20.46 7.73 19.72
N TYR A 569 -19.28 8.04 19.21
CA TYR A 569 -18.32 7.13 18.57
C TYR A 569 -18.04 5.86 19.36
N VAL A 570 -18.09 4.71 18.71
CA VAL A 570 -17.72 3.43 19.31
C VAL A 570 -16.21 3.23 19.15
N ARG A 571 -15.48 3.33 20.25
CA ARG A 571 -14.00 3.28 20.30
C ARG A 571 -13.44 1.88 20.41
N SER A 572 -14.08 1.02 21.15
CA SER A 572 -13.53 -0.31 21.46
C SER A 572 -14.64 -1.33 21.60
N ILE A 573 -14.36 -2.55 21.12
CA ILE A 573 -15.26 -3.70 21.24
C ILE A 573 -14.43 -4.90 21.69
N ALA A 574 -14.98 -5.68 22.60
CA ALA A 574 -14.46 -6.98 22.98
C ALA A 574 -15.56 -8.06 22.90
N ILE A 575 -15.20 -9.25 22.46
CA ILE A 575 -16.09 -10.42 22.44
C ILE A 575 -15.67 -11.41 23.54
N SER A 576 -16.64 -12.02 24.21
CA SER A 576 -16.36 -13.04 25.20
C SER A 576 -15.79 -14.32 24.56
N PRO A 577 -15.01 -15.13 25.29
CA PRO A 577 -14.41 -16.37 24.77
C PRO A 577 -15.42 -17.38 24.22
N ASN A 578 -16.67 -17.35 24.70
CA ASN A 578 -17.75 -18.19 24.19
C ASN A 578 -18.52 -17.59 23.00
N GLY A 579 -18.09 -16.42 22.49
CA GLY A 579 -18.69 -15.74 21.34
C GLY A 579 -20.09 -15.14 21.55
N LYS A 580 -20.69 -15.25 22.76
CA LYS A 580 -22.11 -14.91 22.99
C LYS A 580 -22.35 -13.57 23.67
N THR A 581 -21.30 -12.89 24.11
CA THR A 581 -21.39 -11.58 24.76
C THR A 581 -20.40 -10.62 24.13
N LEU A 582 -20.90 -9.41 23.77
CA LEU A 582 -20.08 -8.31 23.32
C LEU A 582 -20.06 -7.22 24.37
N VAL A 583 -18.95 -6.52 24.48
CA VAL A 583 -18.80 -5.33 25.30
C VAL A 583 -18.28 -4.20 24.41
N SER A 584 -18.89 -3.01 24.50
CA SER A 584 -18.47 -1.85 23.73
C SER A 584 -18.26 -0.64 24.64
N GLY A 585 -17.20 0.12 24.36
CA GLY A 585 -16.89 1.41 25.00
C GLY A 585 -17.02 2.53 23.98
N SER A 586 -17.51 3.69 24.43
CA SER A 586 -17.86 4.83 23.57
C SER A 586 -17.43 6.18 24.14
N ASP A 587 -17.32 7.16 23.23
CA ASP A 587 -17.15 8.58 23.57
C ASP A 587 -18.36 9.16 24.30
N ASP A 588 -19.48 8.44 24.37
CA ASP A 588 -20.62 8.81 25.22
C ASP A 588 -20.37 8.57 26.73
N GLY A 589 -19.17 8.07 27.09
CA GLY A 589 -18.79 7.80 28.48
C GLY A 589 -19.35 6.49 29.03
N THR A 590 -20.08 5.71 28.24
CA THR A 590 -20.74 4.47 28.67
C THR A 590 -20.04 3.22 28.13
N ILE A 591 -20.26 2.12 28.85
CA ILE A 591 -19.95 0.77 28.40
C ILE A 591 -21.27 0.02 28.23
N LYS A 592 -21.47 -0.64 27.11
CA LYS A 592 -22.67 -1.46 26.87
C LYS A 592 -22.31 -2.94 26.74
N ILE A 593 -23.15 -3.77 27.35
CA ILE A 593 -23.08 -5.23 27.29
C ILE A 593 -24.21 -5.72 26.40
N TRP A 594 -23.86 -6.47 25.34
CA TRP A 594 -24.77 -7.02 24.36
C TRP A 594 -24.74 -8.53 24.43
N GLN A 595 -25.89 -9.18 24.38
CA GLN A 595 -25.99 -10.63 24.40
C GLN A 595 -26.80 -11.15 23.20
N GLN A 596 -26.35 -12.26 22.66
CA GLN A 596 -27.08 -13.01 21.64
C GLN A 596 -28.23 -13.76 22.31
N GLN A 597 -29.45 -13.57 21.83
CA GLN A 597 -30.68 -14.21 22.36
C GLN A 597 -31.07 -15.44 21.53
#